data_e96c27a8afa6559e75d18320c548266b
#
_entry.id   e96c27a8afa6559e75d18320c548266b
#
_cell.length_a   1.000
_cell.length_b   1.000
_cell.length_c   1.000
_cell.angle_alpha   90.00
_cell.angle_beta   90.00
_cell.angle_gamma   90.00
#
_symmetry.space_group_name_H-M   'P 1'
#
loop_
_entity.id
_entity.type
_entity.pdbx_description
1 polymer ?
#
loop_
_entity_poly.entity_id
_entity_poly.type
_entity_poly.pdbx_seq_one_letter_code
_entity_poly.pdbx_strand_id
1 'polypeptide(L)'
;MARRRLGLALVAALALLSPGAIAAEGVVAPSFWDPGRKPEKPDLAAIKQIRFLTEDDFPPFDFALPDGSIAGFNVDLARAICEELEFSSCTIQRRRWDLIVPALEDGSGDAAIASLKITDAAREKLDFTAPYYTTPGRFAVRKDSVLAAATPAALEERTIAVQADSAHEAFLKTFFPKSKLATFPTAQAARTALKEGRAHALFGDAIALSFWLNGQDAGDCCMFRDGPFADPGYFGDGVGIAVKKSNIALRRALDYALARVAQKGVYAELYLKYFPIGPY
;
A
#
# COMPACT_ATOMS: atom_id res chain seq x y z
N MET A 1 -89.56 -4.85 -21.99
CA MET A 1 -88.71 -5.74 -21.20
C MET A 1 -87.25 -5.67 -21.69
N ALA A 2 -86.43 -4.86 -21.05
CA ALA A 2 -85.03 -4.63 -21.48
C ALA A 2 -84.09 -5.17 -20.41
N ARG A 3 -83.32 -6.21 -20.76
CA ARG A 3 -82.27 -6.78 -19.88
C ARG A 3 -80.96 -6.03 -20.09
N ARG A 4 -80.52 -5.25 -19.06
CA ARG A 4 -79.18 -4.69 -18.97
C ARG A 4 -78.22 -5.81 -18.56
N ARG A 5 -77.16 -6.02 -19.37
CA ARG A 5 -76.01 -6.85 -19.03
C ARG A 5 -74.94 -5.92 -18.44
N LEU A 6 -74.61 -6.15 -17.17
CA LEU A 6 -73.44 -5.52 -16.51
C LEU A 6 -72.19 -6.27 -16.98
N GLY A 7 -71.29 -5.54 -17.63
CA GLY A 7 -69.95 -6.05 -17.94
C GLY A 7 -68.95 -5.69 -16.80
N LEU A 8 -68.40 -6.71 -16.19
CA LEU A 8 -67.34 -6.56 -15.18
C LEU A 8 -66.00 -6.37 -15.92
N ALA A 9 -65.38 -5.22 -15.80
CA ALA A 9 -64.05 -4.96 -16.32
C ALA A 9 -63.01 -5.37 -15.25
N LEU A 10 -62.24 -6.38 -15.56
CA LEU A 10 -61.10 -6.81 -14.73
C LEU A 10 -59.90 -5.92 -15.06
N VAL A 11 -59.51 -5.06 -14.14
CA VAL A 11 -58.25 -4.27 -14.25
C VAL A 11 -57.10 -5.11 -13.67
N ALA A 12 -56.27 -5.66 -14.53
CA ALA A 12 -55.03 -6.32 -14.14
C ALA A 12 -53.97 -5.24 -13.80
N ALA A 13 -53.64 -5.13 -12.52
CA ALA A 13 -52.53 -4.28 -12.07
C ALA A 13 -51.23 -5.00 -12.36
N LEU A 14 -50.45 -4.54 -13.35
CA LEU A 14 -49.10 -4.99 -13.62
C LEU A 14 -48.18 -4.31 -12.60
N ALA A 15 -47.75 -5.05 -11.59
CA ALA A 15 -46.69 -4.60 -10.66
C ALA A 15 -45.35 -4.58 -11.41
N LEU A 16 -44.88 -3.38 -11.74
CA LEU A 16 -43.52 -3.12 -12.23
C LEU A 16 -42.54 -3.37 -11.08
N LEU A 17 -41.94 -4.56 -11.04
CA LEU A 17 -40.76 -4.82 -10.25
C LEU A 17 -39.59 -4.02 -10.82
N SER A 18 -39.29 -2.86 -10.22
CA SER A 18 -38.05 -2.15 -10.49
C SER A 18 -36.88 -3.03 -10.05
N PRO A 19 -35.90 -3.33 -10.93
CA PRO A 19 -34.66 -3.97 -10.47
C PRO A 19 -34.00 -3.05 -9.46
N GLY A 20 -33.86 -3.54 -8.21
CA GLY A 20 -33.10 -2.82 -7.19
C GLY A 20 -31.70 -2.54 -7.73
N ALA A 21 -31.35 -1.26 -7.83
CA ALA A 21 -29.98 -0.84 -8.10
C ALA A 21 -29.11 -1.45 -6.98
N ILE A 22 -28.28 -2.42 -7.31
CA ILE A 22 -27.19 -2.87 -6.45
C ILE A 22 -26.28 -1.65 -6.38
N ALA A 23 -26.34 -0.92 -5.27
CA ALA A 23 -25.36 0.12 -4.99
C ALA A 23 -23.99 -0.59 -4.95
N ALA A 24 -23.10 -0.22 -5.85
CA ALA A 24 -21.71 -0.63 -5.74
C ALA A 24 -21.22 -0.13 -4.37
N GLU A 25 -20.83 -1.06 -3.49
CA GLU A 25 -20.22 -0.70 -2.22
C GLU A 25 -18.99 0.15 -2.55
N GLY A 26 -19.03 1.44 -2.19
CA GLY A 26 -17.93 2.36 -2.41
C GLY A 26 -16.72 1.89 -1.58
N VAL A 27 -15.52 2.12 -2.10
CA VAL A 27 -14.28 1.86 -1.36
C VAL A 27 -14.31 2.64 -0.06
N VAL A 28 -14.12 1.93 1.06
CA VAL A 28 -14.06 2.53 2.40
C VAL A 28 -12.58 2.63 2.79
N ALA A 29 -12.14 3.84 3.16
CA ALA A 29 -10.79 4.02 3.69
C ALA A 29 -10.64 3.24 5.01
N PRO A 30 -9.55 2.46 5.19
CA PRO A 30 -9.32 1.73 6.42
C PRO A 30 -9.09 2.68 7.59
N SER A 31 -9.52 2.28 8.78
CA SER A 31 -9.26 3.03 10.01
C SER A 31 -8.32 2.22 10.91
N PHE A 32 -7.17 2.79 11.22
CA PHE A 32 -6.17 2.23 12.15
C PHE A 32 -6.19 2.96 13.50
N TRP A 33 -7.09 3.92 13.65
CA TRP A 33 -7.19 4.78 14.84
C TRP A 33 -8.58 4.65 15.46
N ASP A 34 -8.59 4.58 16.80
CA ASP A 34 -9.85 4.63 17.55
C ASP A 34 -10.47 6.04 17.42
N PRO A 35 -11.65 6.19 16.80
CA PRO A 35 -12.28 7.49 16.62
C PRO A 35 -12.71 8.13 17.93
N GLY A 36 -12.92 7.34 18.99
CA GLY A 36 -13.26 7.81 20.34
C GLY A 36 -12.06 8.30 21.13
N ARG A 37 -10.84 7.96 20.75
CA ARG A 37 -9.62 8.35 21.45
C ARG A 37 -9.13 9.70 20.96
N LYS A 38 -9.11 10.69 21.85
CA LYS A 38 -8.43 11.97 21.57
C LYS A 38 -6.91 11.78 21.76
N PRO A 39 -6.10 11.92 20.71
CA PRO A 39 -4.66 11.83 20.85
C PRO A 39 -4.15 13.02 21.67
N GLU A 40 -3.29 12.73 22.63
CA GLU A 40 -2.62 13.77 23.41
C GLU A 40 -1.54 14.44 22.56
N LYS A 41 -1.55 15.79 22.50
CA LYS A 41 -0.54 16.54 21.75
C LYS A 41 0.80 16.43 22.50
N PRO A 42 1.85 15.86 21.87
CA PRO A 42 3.16 15.76 22.48
C PRO A 42 3.83 17.12 22.56
N ASP A 43 4.85 17.27 23.41
CA ASP A 43 5.73 18.42 23.39
C ASP A 43 6.59 18.40 22.11
N LEU A 44 6.41 19.41 21.26
CA LEU A 44 7.12 19.58 20.00
C LEU A 44 8.26 20.62 20.10
N ALA A 45 8.51 21.21 21.26
CA ALA A 45 9.45 22.33 21.41
C ALA A 45 10.89 21.98 20.93
N ALA A 46 11.28 20.71 21.08
CA ALA A 46 12.58 20.21 20.64
C ALA A 46 12.63 19.80 19.14
N ILE A 47 11.46 19.69 18.46
CA ILE A 47 11.36 19.22 17.08
C ILE A 47 10.93 20.38 16.20
N LYS A 48 11.90 21.09 15.62
CA LYS A 48 11.63 22.26 14.77
C LYS A 48 11.56 21.94 13.29
N GLN A 49 12.15 20.83 12.88
CA GLN A 49 12.24 20.41 11.48
C GLN A 49 12.13 18.90 11.36
N ILE A 50 11.73 18.45 10.18
CA ILE A 50 11.69 17.02 9.83
C ILE A 50 12.14 16.83 8.40
N ARG A 51 12.97 15.81 8.18
CA ARG A 51 13.39 15.33 6.86
C ARG A 51 12.79 13.93 6.67
N PHE A 52 11.68 13.88 5.93
CA PHE A 52 11.11 12.61 5.50
C PHE A 52 11.95 12.02 4.38
N LEU A 53 12.19 10.71 4.45
CA LEU A 53 12.78 9.91 3.39
C LEU A 53 11.69 9.07 2.73
N THR A 54 11.71 9.03 1.40
CA THR A 54 10.82 8.19 0.60
C THR A 54 11.56 7.71 -0.66
N GLU A 55 11.08 6.67 -1.31
CA GLU A 55 11.56 6.26 -2.63
C GLU A 55 10.77 6.95 -3.75
N ASP A 56 11.03 6.65 -5.03
CA ASP A 56 10.39 7.31 -6.16
C ASP A 56 9.98 6.34 -7.29
N ASP A 57 9.91 5.06 -7.01
CA ASP A 57 9.53 4.01 -7.98
C ASP A 57 8.47 3.02 -7.48
N PHE A 58 7.71 3.40 -6.46
CA PHE A 58 6.68 2.57 -5.83
C PHE A 58 5.26 3.15 -5.94
N PRO A 59 4.72 3.38 -7.16
CA PRO A 59 3.37 3.90 -7.31
C PRO A 59 2.31 2.87 -6.82
N PRO A 60 1.20 3.35 -6.25
CA PRO A 60 0.77 4.74 -6.11
C PRO A 60 1.26 5.42 -4.83
N PHE A 61 2.16 4.81 -4.07
CA PHE A 61 2.60 5.31 -2.76
C PHE A 61 3.62 6.44 -2.86
N ASP A 62 4.66 6.25 -3.65
CA ASP A 62 5.74 7.19 -3.90
C ASP A 62 6.31 6.98 -5.32
N PHE A 63 6.31 8.02 -6.13
CA PHE A 63 6.78 7.93 -7.50
C PHE A 63 7.22 9.30 -8.05
N ALA A 64 8.13 9.25 -9.02
CA ALA A 64 8.58 10.44 -9.72
C ALA A 64 7.57 10.88 -10.78
N LEU A 65 7.30 12.20 -10.84
CA LEU A 65 6.59 12.81 -11.94
C LEU A 65 7.56 13.16 -13.10
N PRO A 66 7.03 13.43 -14.32
CA PRO A 66 7.87 13.77 -15.47
C PRO A 66 8.76 15.01 -15.27
N ASP A 67 8.36 15.94 -14.40
CA ASP A 67 9.13 17.13 -14.03
C ASP A 67 10.21 16.86 -12.95
N GLY A 68 10.34 15.61 -12.51
CA GLY A 68 11.29 15.18 -11.49
C GLY A 68 10.82 15.41 -10.05
N SER A 69 9.65 16.01 -9.82
CA SER A 69 9.04 16.10 -8.48
C SER A 69 8.53 14.72 -8.04
N ILE A 70 8.34 14.56 -6.72
CA ILE A 70 7.79 13.33 -6.14
C ILE A 70 6.31 13.51 -5.77
N ALA A 71 5.52 12.48 -6.03
CA ALA A 71 4.10 12.39 -5.72
C ALA A 71 3.76 11.00 -5.16
N GLY A 72 2.53 10.84 -4.70
CA GLY A 72 2.00 9.58 -4.21
C GLY A 72 1.35 9.71 -2.84
N PHE A 73 0.69 8.63 -2.41
CA PHE A 73 -0.02 8.60 -1.14
C PHE A 73 0.87 8.93 0.05
N ASN A 74 2.07 8.33 0.13
CA ASN A 74 3.03 8.59 1.20
C ASN A 74 3.50 10.04 1.21
N VAL A 75 3.72 10.62 0.03
CA VAL A 75 4.19 12.00 -0.13
C VAL A 75 3.13 13.00 0.34
N ASP A 76 1.87 12.80 -0.07
CA ASP A 76 0.77 13.66 0.35
C ASP A 76 0.43 13.48 1.83
N LEU A 77 0.52 12.25 2.36
CA LEU A 77 0.36 11.99 3.79
C LEU A 77 1.46 12.68 4.62
N ALA A 78 2.73 12.64 4.16
CA ALA A 78 3.82 13.37 4.80
C ALA A 78 3.57 14.88 4.83
N ARG A 79 3.05 15.47 3.73
CA ARG A 79 2.66 16.89 3.68
C ARG A 79 1.56 17.22 4.70
N ALA A 80 0.51 16.39 4.75
CA ALA A 80 -0.58 16.57 5.72
C ALA A 80 -0.08 16.47 7.18
N ILE A 81 0.86 15.58 7.47
CA ILE A 81 1.53 15.46 8.77
C ILE A 81 2.32 16.73 9.09
N CYS A 82 3.05 17.27 8.12
CA CYS A 82 3.81 18.50 8.30
C CYS A 82 2.91 19.70 8.63
N GLU A 83 1.79 19.82 7.94
CA GLU A 83 0.78 20.85 8.20
C GLU A 83 0.17 20.70 9.60
N GLU A 84 -0.16 19.46 10.01
CA GLU A 84 -0.75 19.20 11.34
C GLU A 84 0.22 19.53 12.48
N LEU A 85 1.52 19.28 12.30
CA LEU A 85 2.55 19.52 13.32
C LEU A 85 3.12 20.94 13.29
N GLU A 86 2.79 21.72 12.25
CA GLU A 86 3.24 23.12 12.11
C GLU A 86 4.78 23.28 12.22
N PHE A 87 5.54 22.30 11.69
CA PHE A 87 6.98 22.39 11.68
C PHE A 87 7.48 23.59 10.86
N SER A 88 8.48 24.29 11.37
CA SER A 88 9.07 25.43 10.66
C SER A 88 9.80 25.01 9.37
N SER A 89 10.23 23.77 9.29
CA SER A 89 10.82 23.16 8.09
C SER A 89 10.41 21.71 7.98
N CYS A 90 9.83 21.36 6.84
CA CYS A 90 9.48 19.99 6.51
C CYS A 90 9.91 19.69 5.07
N THR A 91 10.79 18.74 4.89
CA THR A 91 11.29 18.32 3.58
C THR A 91 11.00 16.86 3.33
N ILE A 92 10.71 16.50 2.08
CA ILE A 92 10.53 15.14 1.63
C ILE A 92 11.63 14.85 0.62
N GLN A 93 12.52 13.91 0.95
CA GLN A 93 13.74 13.64 0.21
C GLN A 93 13.71 12.24 -0.38
N ARG A 94 14.04 12.15 -1.67
CA ARG A 94 14.21 10.84 -2.33
C ARG A 94 15.46 10.13 -1.82
N ARG A 95 15.32 8.83 -1.59
CA ARG A 95 16.42 7.91 -1.34
C ARG A 95 16.13 6.59 -2.04
N ARG A 96 17.17 5.92 -2.50
CA ARG A 96 17.04 4.54 -2.93
C ARG A 96 16.61 3.69 -1.75
N TRP A 97 15.84 2.66 -2.00
CA TRP A 97 15.31 1.75 -0.99
C TRP A 97 16.39 1.23 -0.03
N ASP A 98 17.51 0.74 -0.57
CA ASP A 98 18.64 0.18 0.19
C ASP A 98 19.38 1.21 1.06
N LEU A 99 19.17 2.51 0.84
CA LEU A 99 19.78 3.61 1.59
C LEU A 99 18.84 4.26 2.63
N ILE A 100 17.56 3.88 2.68
CA ILE A 100 16.59 4.48 3.62
C ILE A 100 16.94 4.16 5.07
N VAL A 101 17.12 2.87 5.40
CA VAL A 101 17.45 2.44 6.76
C VAL A 101 18.80 3.00 7.21
N PRO A 102 19.90 2.87 6.44
CA PRO A 102 21.17 3.51 6.76
C PRO A 102 21.06 5.02 7.03
N ALA A 103 20.27 5.74 6.22
CA ALA A 103 20.11 7.19 6.37
C ALA A 103 19.32 7.58 7.65
N LEU A 104 18.44 6.74 8.15
CA LEU A 104 17.82 6.92 9.47
C LEU A 104 18.82 6.64 10.59
N GLU A 105 19.67 5.61 10.45
CA GLU A 105 20.65 5.23 11.47
C GLU A 105 21.75 6.29 11.63
N ASP A 106 22.25 6.85 10.52
CA ASP A 106 23.29 7.87 10.51
C ASP A 106 22.77 9.31 10.76
N GLY A 107 21.44 9.50 10.74
CA GLY A 107 20.79 10.79 10.98
C GLY A 107 20.79 11.74 9.76
N SER A 108 21.03 11.24 8.55
CA SER A 108 20.84 12.03 7.31
C SER A 108 19.37 12.18 6.92
N GLY A 109 18.46 11.42 7.56
CA GLY A 109 17.01 11.57 7.56
C GLY A 109 16.45 11.41 8.97
N ASP A 110 15.24 11.90 9.21
CA ASP A 110 14.60 11.87 10.53
C ASP A 110 13.50 10.83 10.62
N ALA A 111 12.73 10.67 9.56
CA ALA A 111 11.66 9.68 9.44
C ALA A 111 11.58 9.12 8.02
N ALA A 112 11.17 7.87 7.86
CA ALA A 112 10.92 7.28 6.55
C ALA A 112 9.43 6.96 6.38
N ILE A 113 8.85 7.47 5.31
CA ILE A 113 7.50 7.18 4.85
C ILE A 113 7.60 6.58 3.44
N ALA A 114 8.03 5.32 3.39
CA ALA A 114 8.43 4.61 2.17
C ALA A 114 7.89 3.18 2.15
N SER A 115 6.70 2.96 2.69
CA SER A 115 6.03 1.66 2.70
C SER A 115 6.78 0.55 3.46
N LEU A 116 7.61 0.91 4.46
CA LEU A 116 8.30 -0.06 5.29
C LEU A 116 7.31 -0.87 6.15
N LYS A 117 7.40 -2.19 6.06
CA LYS A 117 6.59 -3.12 6.87
C LYS A 117 7.07 -3.12 8.32
N ILE A 118 6.11 -3.11 9.25
CA ILE A 118 6.37 -3.22 10.68
C ILE A 118 6.56 -4.70 11.01
N THR A 119 7.79 -5.19 10.97
CA THR A 119 8.15 -6.57 11.29
C THR A 119 9.08 -6.61 12.51
N ASP A 120 9.20 -7.77 13.16
CA ASP A 120 10.12 -7.94 14.28
C ASP A 120 11.57 -7.63 13.88
N ALA A 121 12.00 -8.09 12.71
CA ALA A 121 13.34 -7.80 12.19
C ALA A 121 13.56 -6.29 11.95
N ALA A 122 12.56 -5.57 11.44
CA ALA A 122 12.67 -4.12 11.27
C ALA A 122 12.70 -3.39 12.61
N ARG A 123 11.94 -3.87 13.61
CA ARG A 123 11.92 -3.33 14.98
C ARG A 123 13.23 -3.53 15.74
N GLU A 124 14.12 -4.41 15.30
CA GLU A 124 15.47 -4.51 15.88
C GLU A 124 16.28 -3.23 15.66
N LYS A 125 16.12 -2.57 14.51
CA LYS A 125 16.88 -1.40 14.07
C LYS A 125 16.12 -0.08 14.22
N LEU A 126 14.82 -0.09 13.97
CA LEU A 126 13.97 1.08 13.87
C LEU A 126 12.83 1.04 14.89
N ASP A 127 12.24 2.19 15.18
CA ASP A 127 10.93 2.30 15.81
C ASP A 127 9.90 2.77 14.77
N PHE A 128 8.61 2.49 15.01
CA PHE A 128 7.54 2.74 14.05
C PHE A 128 6.36 3.44 14.72
N THR A 129 5.66 4.25 13.96
CA THR A 129 4.31 4.69 14.32
C THR A 129 3.32 3.53 14.33
N ALA A 130 2.09 3.77 14.77
CA ALA A 130 0.96 2.93 14.41
C ALA A 130 0.89 2.76 12.89
N PRO A 131 0.40 1.60 12.40
CA PRO A 131 0.26 1.39 10.96
C PRO A 131 -0.72 2.40 10.35
N TYR A 132 -0.45 2.81 9.12
CA TYR A 132 -1.35 3.67 8.36
C TYR A 132 -1.95 3.00 7.12
N TYR A 133 -1.45 1.83 6.73
CA TYR A 133 -2.16 0.89 5.85
C TYR A 133 -1.64 -0.54 6.03
N THR A 134 -2.41 -1.51 5.48
CA THR A 134 -1.99 -2.91 5.40
C THR A 134 -2.17 -3.40 3.98
N THR A 135 -1.29 -4.29 3.54
CA THR A 135 -1.36 -4.91 2.22
C THR A 135 -0.65 -6.26 2.25
N PRO A 136 -1.24 -7.30 1.65
CA PRO A 136 -0.60 -8.60 1.55
C PRO A 136 0.46 -8.63 0.44
N GLY A 137 1.27 -9.67 0.43
CA GLY A 137 2.09 -10.03 -0.73
C GLY A 137 1.26 -10.77 -1.78
N ARG A 138 1.56 -10.56 -3.08
CA ARG A 138 0.97 -11.34 -4.18
C ARG A 138 2.00 -11.67 -5.23
N PHE A 139 1.76 -12.79 -5.93
CA PHE A 139 2.51 -13.12 -7.13
C PHE A 139 1.87 -12.50 -8.38
N ALA A 140 2.72 -12.02 -9.27
CA ALA A 140 2.37 -11.73 -10.65
C ALA A 140 3.18 -12.61 -11.59
N VAL A 141 2.57 -13.02 -12.70
CA VAL A 141 3.21 -13.80 -13.77
C VAL A 141 2.86 -13.20 -15.12
N ARG A 142 3.62 -13.51 -16.15
CA ARG A 142 3.23 -13.15 -17.51
C ARG A 142 1.95 -13.87 -17.93
N LYS A 143 1.12 -13.27 -18.77
CA LYS A 143 -0.14 -13.87 -19.25
C LYS A 143 0.10 -15.15 -20.08
N ASP A 144 1.24 -15.23 -20.76
CA ASP A 144 1.67 -16.42 -21.52
C ASP A 144 2.38 -17.47 -20.65
N SER A 145 2.44 -17.29 -19.35
CA SER A 145 3.08 -18.22 -18.41
C SER A 145 2.34 -19.55 -18.33
N VAL A 146 3.09 -20.63 -18.37
CA VAL A 146 2.59 -21.99 -18.15
C VAL A 146 2.37 -22.34 -16.67
N LEU A 147 2.71 -21.43 -15.75
CA LEU A 147 2.48 -21.62 -14.31
C LEU A 147 1.00 -21.58 -13.99
N ALA A 148 0.43 -22.74 -13.65
CA ALA A 148 -0.96 -22.83 -13.22
C ALA A 148 -1.19 -22.24 -11.82
N ALA A 149 -0.16 -22.31 -10.96
CA ALA A 149 -0.18 -21.80 -9.58
C ALA A 149 1.19 -21.28 -9.16
N ALA A 150 1.23 -20.37 -8.17
CA ALA A 150 2.45 -19.87 -7.56
C ALA A 150 2.67 -20.51 -6.18
N THR A 151 2.67 -21.83 -6.13
CA THR A 151 2.96 -22.62 -4.93
C THR A 151 4.46 -22.93 -4.83
N PRO A 152 4.99 -23.26 -3.65
CA PRO A 152 6.39 -23.67 -3.49
C PRO A 152 6.80 -24.81 -4.43
N ALA A 153 5.92 -25.79 -4.66
CA ALA A 153 6.17 -26.91 -5.58
C ALA A 153 6.20 -26.47 -7.06
N ALA A 154 5.24 -25.59 -7.47
CA ALA A 154 5.18 -25.10 -8.85
C ALA A 154 6.33 -24.14 -9.19
N LEU A 155 6.89 -23.47 -8.19
CA LEU A 155 8.01 -22.53 -8.33
C LEU A 155 9.37 -23.14 -7.98
N GLU A 156 9.46 -24.46 -7.72
CA GLU A 156 10.75 -25.15 -7.53
C GLU A 156 11.63 -24.98 -8.78
N GLU A 157 12.90 -24.60 -8.59
CA GLU A 157 13.87 -24.25 -9.63
C GLU A 157 13.48 -23.09 -10.58
N ARG A 158 12.34 -22.44 -10.34
CA ARG A 158 11.90 -21.26 -11.11
C ARG A 158 12.46 -19.97 -10.50
N THR A 159 12.71 -19.00 -11.36
CA THR A 159 13.21 -17.68 -10.96
C THR A 159 12.04 -16.80 -10.51
N ILE A 160 12.12 -16.27 -9.29
CA ILE A 160 11.18 -15.29 -8.74
C ILE A 160 11.91 -13.96 -8.61
N ALA A 161 11.41 -12.92 -9.29
CA ALA A 161 11.88 -11.55 -9.11
C ALA A 161 11.30 -10.95 -7.83
N VAL A 162 12.11 -10.21 -7.09
CA VAL A 162 11.70 -9.54 -5.85
C VAL A 162 12.61 -8.35 -5.58
N GLN A 163 12.10 -7.34 -4.89
CA GLN A 163 12.93 -6.23 -4.40
C GLN A 163 13.83 -6.71 -3.26
N ALA A 164 15.13 -6.41 -3.34
CA ALA A 164 16.11 -6.76 -2.32
C ALA A 164 15.81 -6.07 -0.98
N ASP A 165 16.23 -6.68 0.12
CA ASP A 165 16.12 -6.18 1.49
C ASP A 165 14.67 -5.81 1.90
N SER A 166 13.69 -6.44 1.27
CA SER A 166 12.27 -6.26 1.56
C SER A 166 11.70 -7.42 2.39
N ALA A 167 10.57 -7.16 3.05
CA ALA A 167 9.80 -8.22 3.73
C ALA A 167 9.34 -9.32 2.74
N HIS A 168 9.12 -8.96 1.47
CA HIS A 168 8.76 -9.91 0.42
C HIS A 168 9.91 -10.87 0.11
N GLU A 169 11.15 -10.38 0.07
CA GLU A 169 12.32 -11.23 -0.10
C GLU A 169 12.49 -12.18 1.09
N ALA A 170 12.34 -11.69 2.33
CA ALA A 170 12.42 -12.49 3.54
C ALA A 170 11.37 -13.62 3.55
N PHE A 171 10.12 -13.30 3.16
CA PHE A 171 9.05 -14.28 2.99
C PHE A 171 9.43 -15.38 2.00
N LEU A 172 9.93 -15.01 0.81
CA LEU A 172 10.33 -15.98 -0.21
C LEU A 172 11.46 -16.89 0.26
N LYS A 173 12.47 -16.36 0.94
CA LYS A 173 13.57 -17.16 1.52
C LYS A 173 13.08 -18.27 2.44
N THR A 174 12.00 -18.00 3.18
CA THR A 174 11.45 -18.97 4.14
C THR A 174 10.48 -19.96 3.48
N PHE A 175 9.53 -19.46 2.69
CA PHE A 175 8.44 -20.32 2.20
C PHE A 175 8.70 -20.89 0.80
N PHE A 176 9.67 -20.34 0.05
CA PHE A 176 10.04 -20.78 -1.29
C PHE A 176 11.54 -21.12 -1.40
N PRO A 177 12.10 -21.92 -0.46
CA PRO A 177 13.56 -22.13 -0.36
C PRO A 177 14.19 -22.84 -1.56
N LYS A 178 13.37 -23.54 -2.36
CA LYS A 178 13.83 -24.24 -3.57
C LYS A 178 13.69 -23.42 -4.85
N SER A 179 13.15 -22.21 -4.76
CA SER A 179 13.06 -21.28 -5.89
C SER A 179 14.36 -20.50 -6.04
N LYS A 180 14.65 -20.05 -7.26
CA LYS A 180 15.77 -19.15 -7.53
C LYS A 180 15.32 -17.71 -7.34
N LEU A 181 15.83 -17.02 -6.34
CA LEU A 181 15.49 -15.62 -6.12
C LEU A 181 16.39 -14.71 -6.97
N ALA A 182 15.77 -13.90 -7.84
CA ALA A 182 16.44 -12.80 -8.52
C ALA A 182 16.07 -11.50 -7.79
N THR A 183 16.99 -11.01 -6.97
CA THR A 183 16.82 -9.80 -6.17
C THR A 183 17.23 -8.56 -6.95
N PHE A 184 16.44 -7.49 -6.86
CA PHE A 184 16.64 -6.24 -7.57
C PHE A 184 16.66 -5.06 -6.59
N PRO A 185 17.46 -4.03 -6.85
CA PRO A 185 17.56 -2.88 -5.93
C PRO A 185 16.27 -2.05 -5.85
N THR A 186 15.39 -2.15 -6.85
CA THR A 186 14.13 -1.42 -6.90
C THR A 186 12.97 -2.31 -7.32
N ALA A 187 11.75 -1.92 -6.90
CA ALA A 187 10.53 -2.62 -7.29
C ALA A 187 10.30 -2.54 -8.82
N GLN A 188 10.65 -1.41 -9.45
CA GLN A 188 10.55 -1.25 -10.89
C GLN A 188 11.47 -2.21 -11.65
N ALA A 189 12.72 -2.37 -11.19
CA ALA A 189 13.65 -3.32 -11.82
C ALA A 189 13.14 -4.76 -11.74
N ALA A 190 12.51 -5.14 -10.63
CA ALA A 190 11.88 -6.45 -10.47
C ALA A 190 10.68 -6.63 -11.41
N ARG A 191 9.80 -5.61 -11.54
CA ARG A 191 8.67 -5.59 -12.49
C ARG A 191 9.16 -5.71 -13.94
N THR A 192 10.20 -4.98 -14.30
CA THR A 192 10.82 -5.03 -15.62
C THR A 192 11.38 -6.43 -15.92
N ALA A 193 12.00 -7.08 -14.95
CA ALA A 193 12.52 -8.44 -15.11
C ALA A 193 11.42 -9.46 -15.44
N LEU A 194 10.23 -9.36 -14.79
CA LEU A 194 9.08 -10.19 -15.13
C LEU A 194 8.58 -9.88 -16.54
N LYS A 195 8.37 -8.61 -16.88
CA LYS A 195 7.86 -8.16 -18.18
C LYS A 195 8.73 -8.67 -19.35
N GLU A 196 10.04 -8.61 -19.18
CA GLU A 196 11.02 -9.07 -20.17
C GLU A 196 11.25 -10.59 -20.18
N GLY A 197 10.57 -11.35 -19.32
CA GLY A 197 10.72 -12.81 -19.26
C GLY A 197 12.02 -13.28 -18.57
N ARG A 198 12.76 -12.40 -17.89
CA ARG A 198 13.95 -12.75 -17.10
C ARG A 198 13.62 -13.44 -15.77
N ALA A 199 12.36 -13.39 -15.37
CA ALA A 199 11.81 -14.12 -14.22
C ALA A 199 10.50 -14.83 -14.60
N HIS A 200 10.21 -15.94 -13.96
CA HIS A 200 8.98 -16.72 -14.17
C HIS A 200 7.80 -16.13 -13.37
N ALA A 201 8.10 -15.54 -12.23
CA ALA A 201 7.15 -14.86 -11.36
C ALA A 201 7.80 -13.62 -10.73
N LEU A 202 6.97 -12.69 -10.27
CA LEU A 202 7.34 -11.55 -9.44
C LEU A 202 6.53 -11.64 -8.16
N PHE A 203 7.16 -11.41 -7.01
CA PHE A 203 6.46 -11.31 -5.73
C PHE A 203 6.64 -9.91 -5.13
N GLY A 204 5.55 -9.30 -4.68
CA GLY A 204 5.57 -7.95 -4.15
C GLY A 204 4.26 -7.53 -3.50
N ASP A 205 4.18 -6.27 -3.14
CA ASP A 205 3.03 -5.63 -2.52
C ASP A 205 1.80 -5.71 -3.44
N ALA A 206 0.67 -6.20 -2.91
CA ALA A 206 -0.53 -6.43 -3.71
C ALA A 206 -1.12 -5.14 -4.30
N ILE A 207 -1.08 -4.02 -3.54
CA ILE A 207 -1.62 -2.73 -4.02
C ILE A 207 -0.72 -2.18 -5.12
N ALA A 208 0.60 -2.12 -4.89
CA ALA A 208 1.54 -1.62 -5.87
C ALA A 208 1.53 -2.47 -7.17
N LEU A 209 1.45 -3.80 -7.03
CA LEU A 209 1.31 -4.69 -8.17
C LEU A 209 -0.03 -4.52 -8.91
N SER A 210 -1.15 -4.34 -8.18
CA SER A 210 -2.45 -4.08 -8.80
C SER A 210 -2.42 -2.80 -9.65
N PHE A 211 -1.81 -1.75 -9.09
CA PHE A 211 -1.66 -0.47 -9.79
C PHE A 211 -0.80 -0.63 -11.05
N TRP A 212 0.35 -1.31 -10.94
CA TRP A 212 1.22 -1.58 -12.08
C TRP A 212 0.53 -2.43 -13.16
N LEU A 213 -0.13 -3.53 -12.79
CA LEU A 213 -0.80 -4.44 -13.73
C LEU A 213 -1.89 -3.74 -14.55
N ASN A 214 -2.58 -2.74 -13.96
CA ASN A 214 -3.60 -1.94 -14.63
C ASN A 214 -3.03 -0.68 -15.30
N GLY A 215 -1.75 -0.37 -15.10
CA GLY A 215 -1.08 0.79 -15.68
C GLY A 215 -0.47 0.52 -17.06
N GLN A 216 -0.08 1.60 -17.74
CA GLN A 216 0.54 1.54 -19.06
C GLN A 216 1.92 0.83 -19.04
N ASP A 217 2.64 0.92 -17.92
CA ASP A 217 3.99 0.35 -17.79
C ASP A 217 4.00 -1.17 -17.87
N ALA A 218 2.96 -1.85 -17.40
CA ALA A 218 2.82 -3.29 -17.61
C ALA A 218 2.62 -3.63 -19.09
N GLY A 219 1.94 -2.76 -19.85
CA GLY A 219 1.67 -3.01 -21.27
C GLY A 219 0.87 -4.29 -21.48
N ASP A 220 -0.06 -4.56 -20.59
CA ASP A 220 -0.92 -5.76 -20.60
C ASP A 220 -0.17 -7.12 -20.56
N CYS A 221 1.12 -7.12 -20.14
CA CYS A 221 1.96 -8.32 -20.16
C CYS A 221 1.53 -9.39 -19.18
N CYS A 222 0.97 -8.99 -18.06
CA CYS A 222 1.05 -9.76 -16.84
C CYS A 222 -0.27 -9.77 -16.08
N MET A 223 -0.39 -10.71 -15.13
CA MET A 223 -1.59 -10.87 -14.30
C MET A 223 -1.23 -11.43 -12.93
N PHE A 224 -2.09 -11.24 -11.96
CA PHE A 224 -1.95 -11.92 -10.68
C PHE A 224 -2.02 -13.45 -10.81
N ARG A 225 -1.24 -14.13 -9.96
CA ARG A 225 -1.30 -15.58 -9.79
C ARG A 225 -1.20 -15.89 -8.32
N ASP A 226 -2.26 -16.48 -7.75
CA ASP A 226 -2.41 -16.84 -6.33
C ASP A 226 -2.23 -15.69 -5.31
N GLY A 227 -2.44 -16.02 -4.07
CA GLY A 227 -2.50 -15.08 -2.94
C GLY A 227 -3.92 -14.58 -2.70
N PRO A 228 -4.12 -13.66 -1.78
CA PRO A 228 -3.09 -12.89 -1.06
C PRO A 228 -2.35 -13.69 0.01
N PHE A 229 -1.08 -13.34 0.25
CA PHE A 229 -0.26 -13.87 1.34
C PHE A 229 -0.14 -12.80 2.43
N ALA A 230 -0.67 -13.09 3.61
CA ALA A 230 -0.80 -12.13 4.71
C ALA A 230 -0.14 -12.65 6.00
N ASP A 231 1.02 -13.28 5.90
CA ASP A 231 1.74 -13.81 7.05
C ASP A 231 2.21 -12.67 7.98
N PRO A 232 1.76 -12.62 9.25
CA PRO A 232 2.10 -11.54 10.16
C PRO A 232 3.61 -11.46 10.47
N GLY A 233 4.34 -12.56 10.42
CA GLY A 233 5.79 -12.58 10.67
C GLY A 233 6.59 -11.81 9.62
N TYR A 234 6.04 -11.64 8.40
CA TYR A 234 6.70 -10.94 7.29
C TYR A 234 6.03 -9.65 6.89
N PHE A 235 4.70 -9.62 6.88
CA PHE A 235 3.95 -8.43 6.50
C PHE A 235 3.51 -7.63 7.72
N GLY A 236 3.71 -8.20 8.92
CA GLY A 236 3.61 -7.54 10.21
C GLY A 236 2.22 -6.98 10.50
N ASP A 237 2.21 -5.97 11.38
CA ASP A 237 1.00 -5.24 11.75
C ASP A 237 0.57 -4.24 10.66
N GLY A 238 1.28 -4.21 9.53
CA GLY A 238 1.06 -3.26 8.44
C GLY A 238 2.28 -2.41 8.13
N VAL A 239 2.05 -1.23 7.57
CA VAL A 239 3.07 -0.25 7.19
C VAL A 239 3.00 0.95 8.11
N GLY A 240 4.14 1.36 8.67
CA GLY A 240 4.26 2.51 9.55
C GLY A 240 5.33 3.49 9.07
N ILE A 241 5.32 4.70 9.65
CA ILE A 241 6.42 5.65 9.48
C ILE A 241 7.55 5.20 10.40
N ALA A 242 8.72 4.92 9.82
CA ALA A 242 9.89 4.49 10.57
C ALA A 242 10.71 5.69 11.04
N VAL A 243 11.27 5.57 12.24
CA VAL A 243 12.22 6.52 12.81
C VAL A 243 13.39 5.76 13.43
N LYS A 244 14.50 6.46 13.68
CA LYS A 244 15.59 5.91 14.49
C LYS A 244 15.08 5.49 15.87
N LYS A 245 15.44 4.30 16.32
CA LYS A 245 14.94 3.67 17.56
C LYS A 245 15.04 4.54 18.80
N SER A 246 16.03 5.43 18.86
CA SER A 246 16.21 6.38 19.97
C SER A 246 15.31 7.62 19.89
N ASN A 247 14.60 7.83 18.76
CA ASN A 247 13.84 9.08 18.55
C ASN A 247 12.35 8.91 18.92
N ILE A 248 12.11 8.57 20.18
CA ILE A 248 10.75 8.34 20.74
C ILE A 248 9.88 9.61 20.63
N ALA A 249 10.47 10.80 20.82
CA ALA A 249 9.75 12.05 20.75
C ALA A 249 9.15 12.28 19.35
N LEU A 250 9.95 12.10 18.29
CA LEU A 250 9.48 12.22 16.91
C LEU A 250 8.42 11.15 16.60
N ARG A 251 8.63 9.88 17.01
CA ARG A 251 7.63 8.84 16.80
C ARG A 251 6.28 9.22 17.41
N ARG A 252 6.25 9.70 18.65
CA ARG A 252 5.01 10.16 19.31
C ARG A 252 4.36 11.33 18.60
N ALA A 253 5.17 12.27 18.08
CA ALA A 253 4.67 13.39 17.30
C ALA A 253 4.00 12.91 16.00
N LEU A 254 4.61 11.94 15.31
CA LEU A 254 4.07 11.36 14.10
C LEU A 254 2.79 10.53 14.37
N ASP A 255 2.75 9.75 15.47
CA ASP A 255 1.53 9.03 15.90
C ASP A 255 0.37 10.00 16.16
N TYR A 256 0.67 11.11 16.87
CA TYR A 256 -0.31 12.18 17.10
C TYR A 256 -0.82 12.75 15.78
N ALA A 257 0.07 13.12 14.87
CA ALA A 257 -0.30 13.73 13.60
C ALA A 257 -1.12 12.79 12.73
N LEU A 258 -0.74 11.52 12.61
CA LEU A 258 -1.51 10.51 11.89
C LEU A 258 -2.95 10.40 12.41
N ALA A 259 -3.12 10.33 13.73
CA ALA A 259 -4.44 10.27 14.35
C ALA A 259 -5.25 11.55 14.08
N ARG A 260 -4.62 12.74 14.10
CA ARG A 260 -5.26 14.02 13.81
C ARG A 260 -5.68 14.15 12.35
N VAL A 261 -4.78 13.77 11.42
CA VAL A 261 -5.05 13.73 9.96
C VAL A 261 -6.23 12.79 9.66
N ALA A 262 -6.29 11.63 10.33
CA ALA A 262 -7.42 10.71 10.23
C ALA A 262 -8.73 11.30 10.79
N GLN A 263 -8.68 11.90 11.99
CA GLN A 263 -9.87 12.52 12.62
C GLN A 263 -10.45 13.69 11.81
N LYS A 264 -9.60 14.42 11.10
CA LYS A 264 -10.01 15.52 10.21
C LYS A 264 -10.58 15.03 8.87
N GLY A 265 -10.57 13.71 8.60
CA GLY A 265 -11.00 13.12 7.33
C GLY A 265 -9.97 13.19 6.21
N VAL A 266 -8.86 13.91 6.40
CA VAL A 266 -7.82 14.10 5.36
C VAL A 266 -7.20 12.75 4.94
N TYR A 267 -6.98 11.84 5.89
CA TYR A 267 -6.50 10.49 5.56
C TYR A 267 -7.46 9.77 4.60
N ALA A 268 -8.76 9.80 4.86
CA ALA A 268 -9.75 9.16 4.01
C ALA A 268 -9.79 9.79 2.61
N GLU A 269 -9.70 11.11 2.50
CA GLU A 269 -9.63 11.81 1.22
C GLU A 269 -8.38 11.38 0.41
N LEU A 270 -7.22 11.34 1.05
CA LEU A 270 -5.98 10.89 0.43
C LEU A 270 -6.05 9.42 0.02
N TYR A 271 -6.61 8.57 0.89
CA TYR A 271 -6.78 7.15 0.58
C TYR A 271 -7.64 6.96 -0.67
N LEU A 272 -8.81 7.58 -0.72
CA LEU A 272 -9.72 7.48 -1.88
C LEU A 272 -9.15 8.13 -3.16
N LYS A 273 -8.30 9.15 -3.03
CA LYS A 273 -7.59 9.75 -4.17
C LYS A 273 -6.66 8.76 -4.87
N TYR A 274 -5.93 7.95 -4.09
CA TYR A 274 -4.91 7.04 -4.62
C TYR A 274 -5.41 5.60 -4.80
N PHE A 275 -6.46 5.18 -4.07
CA PHE A 275 -7.00 3.83 -4.08
C PHE A 275 -8.52 3.84 -4.36
N PRO A 276 -8.96 4.31 -5.53
CA PRO A 276 -10.38 4.40 -5.86
C PRO A 276 -11.04 3.03 -6.08
N ILE A 277 -10.24 1.96 -6.13
CA ILE A 277 -10.68 0.56 -6.24
C ILE A 277 -10.13 -0.19 -5.02
N GLY A 278 -10.98 -0.98 -4.37
CA GLY A 278 -10.58 -1.81 -3.22
C GLY A 278 -9.42 -2.75 -3.58
N PRO A 279 -8.50 -3.02 -2.62
CA PRO A 279 -7.33 -3.88 -2.85
C PRO A 279 -7.65 -5.38 -2.93
N TYR A 280 -8.93 -5.77 -2.82
CA TYR A 280 -9.42 -7.15 -2.75
C TYR A 280 -10.37 -7.50 -3.88
#